data_795fa01e588c7f163d3c9dcc59fe90aa
#
_entry.id   795fa01e588c7f163d3c9dcc59fe90aa
#
_cell.length_a   1.000
_cell.length_b   1.000
_cell.length_c   1.000
_cell.angle_alpha   90.00
_cell.angle_beta   90.00
_cell.angle_gamma   90.00
#
_symmetry.space_group_name_H-M   'P 1'
#
loop_
_entity.id
_entity.type
_entity.pdbx_description
1 polymer ?
#
loop_
_entity_poly.entity_id
_entity_poly.type
_entity_poly.pdbx_seq_one_letter_code
_entity_poly.pdbx_strand_id
1 'polypeptide(L)'
;MDFSEKKIDGELKYKGVIVNVTLDRAELCDGRIVKREVVEHPGGVTVLPIDDEGYCYCVRQYRYPFQKMMLEAPAGKLEYGEDHRECAIRELSEETGFSADRLIYLGPNCTSPGFSTEVLHIYLALGLHAGESHPDDGEFLSTEKHHIDELVDMVMSGEIDDGKTIIAVLKAKRILDAEK
;
A
#
# COMPACT_ATOMS: atom_id res chain seq x y z
N MET A 1 -23.21 9.21 -20.10
CA MET A 1 -22.71 10.59 -19.98
C MET A 1 -21.23 10.48 -19.67
N ASP A 2 -20.34 11.08 -20.45
CA ASP A 2 -18.90 11.07 -20.22
C ASP A 2 -18.53 12.32 -19.41
N PHE A 3 -17.88 12.12 -18.27
CA PHE A 3 -17.41 13.19 -17.38
C PHE A 3 -15.88 13.29 -17.39
N SER A 4 -15.22 12.75 -18.43
CA SER A 4 -13.78 12.83 -18.55
C SER A 4 -13.30 14.28 -18.62
N GLU A 5 -12.13 14.52 -18.07
CA GLU A 5 -11.43 15.81 -18.13
C GLU A 5 -10.23 15.68 -19.06
N LYS A 6 -9.98 16.70 -19.87
CA LYS A 6 -8.85 16.72 -20.79
C LYS A 6 -7.77 17.65 -20.24
N LYS A 7 -6.60 17.10 -19.94
CA LYS A 7 -5.42 17.92 -19.62
C LYS A 7 -5.04 18.80 -20.83
N ILE A 8 -4.91 20.11 -20.60
CA ILE A 8 -4.48 21.09 -21.59
C ILE A 8 -2.98 21.27 -21.50
N ASP A 9 -2.49 21.62 -20.31
CA ASP A 9 -1.08 21.80 -19.97
C ASP A 9 -0.89 21.63 -18.46
N GLY A 10 0.37 21.72 -18.01
CA GLY A 10 0.70 21.66 -16.59
C GLY A 10 2.08 22.23 -16.31
N GLU A 11 2.26 22.71 -15.09
CA GLU A 11 3.52 23.27 -14.58
C GLU A 11 3.98 22.47 -13.36
N LEU A 12 5.24 22.00 -13.38
CA LEU A 12 5.86 21.37 -12.22
C LEU A 12 6.10 22.42 -11.13
N LYS A 13 5.44 22.27 -9.99
CA LYS A 13 5.55 23.19 -8.84
C LYS A 13 6.57 22.74 -7.80
N TYR A 14 6.73 21.44 -7.63
CA TYR A 14 7.71 20.87 -6.72
C TYR A 14 8.25 19.57 -7.29
N LYS A 15 9.58 19.41 -7.23
CA LYS A 15 10.29 18.17 -7.55
C LYS A 15 10.94 17.65 -6.28
N GLY A 16 10.38 16.61 -5.71
CA GLY A 16 10.88 15.96 -4.50
C GLY A 16 11.70 14.70 -4.80
N VAL A 17 12.09 14.01 -3.72
CA VAL A 17 12.78 12.72 -3.80
C VAL A 17 11.79 11.60 -4.12
N ILE A 18 10.59 11.65 -3.54
CA ILE A 18 9.55 10.61 -3.70
C ILE A 18 8.45 11.11 -4.63
N VAL A 19 7.98 12.35 -4.45
CA VAL A 19 6.82 12.88 -5.16
C VAL A 19 7.18 14.11 -5.97
N ASN A 20 6.49 14.28 -7.09
CA ASN A 20 6.44 15.56 -7.80
C ASN A 20 5.03 16.15 -7.63
N VAL A 21 4.93 17.47 -7.66
CA VAL A 21 3.63 18.17 -7.62
C VAL A 21 3.50 19.02 -8.86
N THR A 22 2.45 18.78 -9.64
CA THR A 22 2.12 19.60 -10.81
C THR A 22 0.84 20.39 -10.56
N LEU A 23 0.73 21.55 -11.20
CA LEU A 23 -0.48 22.34 -11.31
C LEU A 23 -0.95 22.29 -12.77
N ASP A 24 -1.93 21.47 -13.03
CA ASP A 24 -2.47 21.23 -14.37
C ASP A 24 -3.68 22.12 -14.66
N ARG A 25 -3.88 22.48 -15.93
CA ARG A 25 -5.15 23.00 -16.43
C ARG A 25 -5.88 21.90 -17.17
N ALA A 26 -7.15 21.69 -16.80
CA ALA A 26 -8.00 20.68 -17.40
C ALA A 26 -9.29 21.30 -17.93
N GLU A 27 -9.75 20.83 -19.07
CA GLU A 27 -11.05 21.15 -19.65
C GLU A 27 -12.09 20.13 -19.19
N LEU A 28 -13.16 20.62 -18.58
CA LEU A 28 -14.30 19.81 -18.15
C LEU A 28 -15.18 19.44 -19.35
N CYS A 29 -16.07 18.47 -19.16
CA CYS A 29 -17.04 18.03 -20.18
C CYS A 29 -17.99 19.13 -20.66
N ASP A 30 -18.13 20.24 -19.91
CA ASP A 30 -18.95 21.41 -20.30
C ASP A 30 -18.11 22.56 -20.90
N GLY A 31 -16.81 22.33 -21.16
CA GLY A 31 -15.88 23.28 -21.76
C GLY A 31 -15.24 24.28 -20.78
N ARG A 32 -15.57 24.25 -19.50
CA ARG A 32 -14.89 25.09 -18.49
C ARG A 32 -13.49 24.61 -18.24
N ILE A 33 -12.58 25.56 -18.02
CA ILE A 33 -11.18 25.27 -17.67
C ILE A 33 -11.01 25.43 -16.16
N VAL A 34 -10.46 24.39 -15.54
CA VAL A 34 -10.21 24.32 -14.11
C VAL A 34 -8.75 23.98 -13.83
N LYS A 35 -8.30 24.23 -12.60
CA LYS A 35 -6.98 23.82 -12.12
C LYS A 35 -7.09 22.48 -11.39
N ARG A 36 -6.06 21.64 -11.54
CA ARG A 36 -5.88 20.39 -10.80
C ARG A 36 -4.47 20.35 -10.21
N GLU A 37 -4.39 20.18 -8.92
CA GLU A 37 -3.13 19.86 -8.24
C GLU A 37 -2.96 18.34 -8.28
N VAL A 38 -1.82 17.89 -8.79
CA VAL A 38 -1.53 16.45 -8.94
C VAL A 38 -0.22 16.12 -8.23
N VAL A 39 -0.29 15.18 -7.32
CA VAL A 39 0.88 14.56 -6.67
C VAL A 39 1.21 13.29 -7.44
N GLU A 40 2.29 13.33 -8.21
CA GLU A 40 2.82 12.16 -8.92
C GLU A 40 3.64 11.30 -7.96
N HIS A 41 3.30 10.03 -7.84
CA HIS A 41 3.95 9.03 -7.00
C HIS A 41 4.21 7.76 -7.81
N PRO A 42 5.35 7.04 -7.60
CA PRO A 42 5.67 5.81 -8.33
C PRO A 42 4.69 4.66 -8.07
N GLY A 43 3.93 4.73 -7.00
CA GLY A 43 3.13 3.62 -6.51
C GLY A 43 3.91 2.73 -5.55
N GLY A 44 3.32 1.61 -5.16
CA GLY A 44 3.92 0.67 -4.24
C GLY A 44 3.12 -0.60 -4.11
N VAL A 45 3.52 -1.41 -3.13
CA VAL A 45 2.88 -2.67 -2.79
C VAL A 45 2.56 -2.73 -1.31
N THR A 46 1.63 -3.61 -0.97
CA THR A 46 1.39 -4.05 0.41
C THR A 46 1.19 -5.55 0.38
N VAL A 47 1.82 -6.26 1.31
CA VAL A 47 1.75 -7.72 1.42
C VAL A 47 1.32 -8.09 2.82
N LEU A 48 0.20 -8.82 2.97
CA LEU A 48 -0.18 -9.39 4.26
C LEU A 48 0.27 -10.86 4.33
N PRO A 49 1.35 -11.19 5.07
CA PRO A 49 1.76 -12.58 5.26
C PRO A 49 0.92 -13.24 6.34
N ILE A 50 0.40 -14.45 6.04
CA ILE A 50 -0.41 -15.24 6.98
C ILE A 50 0.13 -16.67 7.01
N ASP A 51 0.35 -17.19 8.22
CA ASP A 51 0.73 -18.59 8.43
C ASP A 51 -0.50 -19.55 8.43
N ASP A 52 -0.21 -20.86 8.47
CA ASP A 52 -1.24 -21.92 8.42
C ASP A 52 -2.15 -21.92 9.67
N GLU A 53 -1.73 -21.26 10.76
CA GLU A 53 -2.51 -21.13 11.99
C GLU A 53 -3.40 -19.87 11.97
N GLY A 54 -3.32 -19.03 10.93
CA GLY A 54 -4.10 -17.81 10.76
C GLY A 54 -3.48 -16.57 11.41
N TYR A 55 -2.20 -16.64 11.77
CA TYR A 55 -1.48 -15.46 12.28
C TYR A 55 -0.84 -14.67 11.15
N CYS A 56 -1.07 -13.37 11.18
CA CYS A 56 -0.48 -12.39 10.28
C CYS A 56 0.78 -11.77 10.92
N TYR A 57 1.73 -11.39 10.08
CA TYR A 57 2.93 -10.70 10.49
C TYR A 57 2.87 -9.26 9.97
N CYS A 58 2.67 -8.33 10.89
CA CYS A 58 2.60 -6.90 10.62
C CYS A 58 3.90 -6.23 11.05
N VAL A 59 4.14 -5.03 10.58
CA VAL A 59 5.27 -4.19 10.98
C VAL A 59 4.79 -2.97 11.76
N ARG A 60 5.53 -2.60 12.80
CA ARG A 60 5.30 -1.36 13.53
C ARG A 60 6.42 -0.38 13.21
N GLN A 61 6.05 0.76 12.64
CA GLN A 61 7.01 1.79 12.25
C GLN A 61 6.48 3.20 12.53
N TYR A 62 7.41 4.16 12.65
CA TYR A 62 7.06 5.56 12.86
C TYR A 62 6.71 6.25 11.54
N ARG A 63 5.52 6.82 11.47
CA ARG A 63 5.08 7.60 10.30
C ARG A 63 5.19 9.09 10.59
N TYR A 64 6.25 9.69 10.07
CA TYR A 64 6.58 11.10 10.31
C TYR A 64 5.42 12.08 10.02
N PRO A 65 4.63 11.94 8.92
CA PRO A 65 3.53 12.86 8.66
C PRO A 65 2.42 12.84 9.74
N PHE A 66 2.23 11.68 10.41
CA PHE A 66 1.25 11.48 11.48
C PHE A 66 1.86 11.60 12.87
N GLN A 67 3.20 11.67 12.96
CA GLN A 67 3.98 11.75 14.21
C GLN A 67 3.60 10.65 15.23
N LYS A 68 3.37 9.43 14.74
CA LYS A 68 3.01 8.27 15.58
C LYS A 68 3.58 6.97 15.06
N MET A 69 3.66 5.98 15.95
CA MET A 69 3.88 4.58 15.57
C MET A 69 2.58 4.03 14.98
N MET A 70 2.68 3.33 13.85
CA MET A 70 1.54 2.68 13.19
C MET A 70 1.82 1.18 13.03
N LEU A 71 0.79 0.37 13.21
CA LEU A 71 0.79 -1.05 12.89
C LEU A 71 0.27 -1.23 11.48
N GLU A 72 1.10 -1.81 10.61
CA GLU A 72 0.84 -1.87 9.18
C GLU A 72 1.15 -3.26 8.62
N ALA A 73 0.47 -3.64 7.55
CA ALA A 73 0.95 -4.73 6.70
C ALA A 73 2.24 -4.28 5.99
N PRO A 74 3.25 -5.14 5.85
CA PRO A 74 4.49 -4.86 5.12
C PRO A 74 4.24 -4.20 3.78
N ALA A 75 5.01 -3.16 3.46
CA ALA A 75 4.72 -2.34 2.29
C ALA A 75 5.92 -1.49 1.86
N GLY A 76 6.14 -1.38 0.55
CA GLY A 76 7.17 -0.52 0.02
C GLY A 76 6.85 0.08 -1.34
N LYS A 77 7.73 0.97 -1.79
CA LYS A 77 7.60 1.69 -3.04
C LYS A 77 8.10 0.86 -4.21
N LEU A 78 7.48 1.02 -5.37
CA LEU A 78 8.00 0.52 -6.62
C LEU A 78 9.29 1.26 -6.99
N GLU A 79 10.33 0.53 -7.38
CA GLU A 79 11.47 1.07 -8.09
C GLU A 79 11.12 1.38 -9.54
N TYR A 80 11.96 2.17 -10.22
CA TYR A 80 11.69 2.55 -11.61
C TYR A 80 11.67 1.34 -12.54
N GLY A 81 10.48 1.05 -13.10
CA GLY A 81 10.28 -0.09 -14.01
C GLY A 81 10.14 -1.45 -13.33
N GLU A 82 10.08 -1.49 -12.00
CA GLU A 82 9.88 -2.72 -11.24
C GLU A 82 8.45 -3.26 -11.43
N ASP A 83 8.34 -4.56 -11.62
CA ASP A 83 7.05 -5.25 -11.60
C ASP A 83 6.52 -5.30 -10.15
N HIS A 84 5.24 -4.98 -9.95
CA HIS A 84 4.67 -4.90 -8.60
C HIS A 84 4.64 -6.24 -7.86
N ARG A 85 4.68 -7.40 -8.58
CA ARG A 85 4.76 -8.70 -7.92
C ARG A 85 6.17 -8.97 -7.40
N GLU A 86 7.19 -8.58 -8.17
CA GLU A 86 8.60 -8.70 -7.73
C GLU A 86 8.88 -7.75 -6.56
N CYS A 87 8.36 -6.53 -6.59
CA CYS A 87 8.38 -5.61 -5.47
C CYS A 87 7.73 -6.24 -4.21
N ALA A 88 6.57 -6.89 -4.35
CA ALA A 88 5.91 -7.55 -3.22
C ALA A 88 6.74 -8.68 -2.61
N ILE A 89 7.49 -9.45 -3.41
CA ILE A 89 8.40 -10.49 -2.94
C ILE A 89 9.57 -9.87 -2.19
N ARG A 90 10.16 -8.80 -2.74
CA ARG A 90 11.30 -8.09 -2.16
C ARG A 90 10.91 -7.50 -0.79
N GLU A 91 9.85 -6.70 -0.72
CA GLU A 91 9.40 -6.02 0.50
C GLU A 91 8.99 -7.02 1.61
N LEU A 92 8.32 -8.12 1.24
CA LEU A 92 8.02 -9.19 2.19
C LEU A 92 9.28 -9.73 2.85
N SER A 93 10.32 -9.98 2.06
CA SER A 93 11.60 -10.50 2.55
C SER A 93 12.36 -9.47 3.37
N GLU A 94 12.45 -8.23 2.91
CA GLU A 94 13.22 -7.15 3.54
C GLU A 94 12.66 -6.79 4.91
N GLU A 95 11.35 -6.54 5.01
CA GLU A 95 10.73 -6.08 6.25
C GLU A 95 10.46 -7.21 7.26
N THR A 96 10.17 -8.43 6.78
CA THR A 96 9.75 -9.54 7.68
C THR A 96 10.68 -10.72 7.70
N GLY A 97 11.58 -10.86 6.74
CA GLY A 97 12.42 -12.04 6.54
C GLY A 97 11.68 -13.23 5.95
N PHE A 98 10.38 -13.11 5.62
CA PHE A 98 9.63 -14.22 5.03
C PHE A 98 9.77 -14.28 3.51
N SER A 99 9.79 -15.52 2.99
CA SER A 99 9.36 -15.82 1.63
C SER A 99 8.05 -16.60 1.67
N ALA A 100 7.35 -16.71 0.54
CA ALA A 100 6.03 -17.34 0.48
C ALA A 100 5.89 -18.24 -0.76
N ASP A 101 5.19 -19.38 -0.63
CA ASP A 101 4.89 -20.26 -1.75
C ASP A 101 3.88 -19.63 -2.72
N ARG A 102 2.94 -18.82 -2.18
CA ARG A 102 1.84 -18.24 -2.93
C ARG A 102 1.67 -16.77 -2.60
N LEU A 103 1.64 -15.93 -3.64
CA LEU A 103 1.19 -14.55 -3.58
C LEU A 103 -0.13 -14.42 -4.33
N ILE A 104 -1.19 -14.09 -3.61
CA ILE A 104 -2.53 -13.86 -4.15
C ILE A 104 -2.74 -12.36 -4.31
N TYR A 105 -2.95 -11.90 -5.54
CA TYR A 105 -3.21 -10.50 -5.83
C TYR A 105 -4.63 -10.13 -5.41
N LEU A 106 -4.76 -9.19 -4.47
CA LEU A 106 -6.03 -8.70 -3.93
C LEU A 106 -6.58 -7.47 -4.68
N GLY A 107 -5.82 -6.97 -5.65
CA GLY A 107 -6.20 -5.83 -6.49
C GLY A 107 -5.50 -4.52 -6.11
N PRO A 108 -5.69 -3.48 -6.94
CA PRO A 108 -5.12 -2.16 -6.70
C PRO A 108 -5.94 -1.38 -5.67
N ASN A 109 -5.29 -0.45 -5.01
CA ASN A 109 -5.88 0.58 -4.17
C ASN A 109 -5.36 1.96 -4.60
N CYS A 110 -6.23 2.82 -5.12
CA CYS A 110 -5.92 4.23 -5.34
C CYS A 110 -6.05 4.96 -4.00
N THR A 111 -4.95 5.38 -3.41
CA THR A 111 -4.92 5.90 -2.03
C THR A 111 -5.64 7.23 -1.88
N SER A 112 -5.42 8.15 -2.80
CA SER A 112 -6.01 9.50 -2.79
C SER A 112 -6.39 9.95 -4.21
N PRO A 113 -7.39 9.32 -4.86
CA PRO A 113 -7.67 9.50 -6.29
C PRO A 113 -8.09 10.92 -6.68
N GLY A 114 -8.39 11.79 -5.70
CA GLY A 114 -8.73 13.19 -5.95
C GLY A 114 -7.54 14.07 -6.32
N PHE A 115 -6.31 13.66 -5.99
CA PHE A 115 -5.11 14.48 -6.25
C PHE A 115 -3.81 13.68 -6.38
N SER A 116 -3.76 12.40 -6.08
CA SER A 116 -2.54 11.58 -6.16
C SER A 116 -2.66 10.50 -7.22
N THR A 117 -1.53 10.22 -7.90
CA THR A 117 -1.42 9.09 -8.83
C THR A 117 -1.00 7.80 -8.12
N GLU A 118 -0.85 7.82 -6.79
CA GLU A 118 -0.41 6.65 -6.05
C GLU A 118 -1.40 5.49 -6.17
N VAL A 119 -0.89 4.35 -6.61
CA VAL A 119 -1.58 3.07 -6.61
C VAL A 119 -0.76 2.08 -5.79
N LEU A 120 -1.39 1.47 -4.78
CA LEU A 120 -0.81 0.37 -4.01
C LEU A 120 -1.39 -0.95 -4.50
N HIS A 121 -0.54 -1.88 -4.90
CA HIS A 121 -0.92 -3.24 -5.27
C HIS A 121 -0.91 -4.13 -4.03
N ILE A 122 -2.08 -4.69 -3.68
CA ILE A 122 -2.27 -5.42 -2.42
C ILE A 122 -2.18 -6.92 -2.68
N TYR A 123 -1.43 -7.60 -1.81
CA TYR A 123 -1.19 -9.04 -1.86
C TYR A 123 -1.48 -9.72 -0.53
N LEU A 124 -1.86 -10.99 -0.61
CA LEU A 124 -1.87 -11.95 0.48
C LEU A 124 -0.77 -12.98 0.22
N ALA A 125 0.12 -13.22 1.20
CA ALA A 125 1.18 -14.20 1.13
C ALA A 125 0.87 -15.40 2.01
N LEU A 126 0.95 -16.60 1.44
CA LEU A 126 0.64 -17.88 2.09
C LEU A 126 1.77 -18.89 1.88
N GLY A 127 1.89 -19.88 2.80
CA GLY A 127 3.00 -20.83 2.78
C GLY A 127 4.30 -20.14 3.10
N LEU A 128 4.38 -19.57 4.31
CA LEU A 128 5.51 -18.75 4.74
C LEU A 128 6.73 -19.58 5.12
N HIS A 129 7.89 -19.16 4.66
CA HIS A 129 9.20 -19.69 5.04
C HIS A 129 10.02 -18.60 5.71
N ALA A 130 10.44 -18.84 6.95
CA ALA A 130 11.20 -17.88 7.72
C ALA A 130 12.65 -17.75 7.21
N GLY A 131 13.14 -16.51 7.16
CA GLY A 131 14.52 -16.13 6.85
C GLY A 131 14.94 -14.96 7.73
N GLU A 132 15.95 -14.23 7.32
CA GLU A 132 16.44 -13.03 8.01
C GLU A 132 15.83 -11.77 7.35
N SER A 133 15.37 -10.83 8.16
CA SER A 133 14.91 -9.53 7.66
C SER A 133 16.09 -8.60 7.42
N HIS A 134 16.03 -7.81 6.37
CA HIS A 134 17.06 -6.85 5.96
C HIS A 134 16.40 -5.54 5.53
N PRO A 135 15.79 -4.78 6.49
CA PRO A 135 15.17 -3.49 6.17
C PRO A 135 16.19 -2.53 5.54
N ASP A 136 15.71 -1.62 4.74
CA ASP A 136 16.52 -0.60 4.11
C ASP A 136 17.27 0.29 5.13
N ASP A 137 18.40 0.86 4.72
CA ASP A 137 19.19 1.73 5.60
C ASP A 137 18.36 2.95 6.04
N GLY A 138 18.19 3.10 7.35
CA GLY A 138 17.36 4.15 7.95
C GLY A 138 15.91 3.75 8.21
N GLU A 139 15.49 2.54 7.88
CA GLU A 139 14.19 1.99 8.27
C GLU A 139 14.27 1.30 9.64
N PHE A 140 13.50 1.84 10.59
CA PHE A 140 13.38 1.30 11.94
C PHE A 140 11.97 0.74 12.12
N LEU A 141 11.85 -0.57 12.06
CA LEU A 141 10.59 -1.30 12.22
C LEU A 141 10.74 -2.51 13.14
N SER A 142 9.65 -2.99 13.68
CA SER A 142 9.57 -4.25 14.41
C SER A 142 8.41 -5.08 13.88
N THR A 143 8.64 -6.39 13.72
CA THR A 143 7.58 -7.32 13.31
C THR A 143 6.74 -7.73 14.50
N GLU A 144 5.41 -7.69 14.36
CA GLU A 144 4.43 -8.13 15.35
C GLU A 144 3.51 -9.20 14.75
N LYS A 145 3.19 -10.22 15.56
CA LYS A 145 2.34 -11.34 15.16
C LYS A 145 0.96 -11.22 15.79
N HIS A 146 -0.10 -11.16 14.95
CA HIS A 146 -1.50 -11.05 15.37
C HIS A 146 -2.36 -12.04 14.61
N HIS A 147 -3.35 -12.65 15.28
CA HIS A 147 -4.33 -13.48 14.57
C HIS A 147 -5.21 -12.61 13.66
N ILE A 148 -5.62 -13.15 12.50
CA ILE A 148 -6.42 -12.39 11.52
C ILE A 148 -7.71 -11.84 12.12
N ASP A 149 -8.37 -12.57 13.03
CA ASP A 149 -9.60 -12.10 13.69
C ASP A 149 -9.32 -10.93 14.63
N GLU A 150 -8.18 -10.95 15.36
CA GLU A 150 -7.72 -9.82 16.16
C GLU A 150 -7.47 -8.58 15.31
N LEU A 151 -6.79 -8.74 14.17
CA LEU A 151 -6.57 -7.62 13.25
C LEU A 151 -7.89 -7.05 12.71
N VAL A 152 -8.89 -7.89 12.45
CA VAL A 152 -10.24 -7.42 12.06
C VAL A 152 -10.85 -6.59 13.19
N ASP A 153 -10.76 -7.03 14.45
CA ASP A 153 -11.27 -6.29 15.59
C ASP A 153 -10.54 -4.95 15.76
N MET A 154 -9.21 -4.91 15.59
CA MET A 154 -8.40 -3.69 15.63
C MET A 154 -8.76 -2.72 14.49
N VAL A 155 -9.08 -3.22 13.31
CA VAL A 155 -9.59 -2.43 12.18
C VAL A 155 -10.97 -1.85 12.53
N MET A 156 -11.87 -2.67 13.05
CA MET A 156 -13.24 -2.26 13.37
C MET A 156 -13.32 -1.29 14.54
N SER A 157 -12.38 -1.35 15.48
CA SER A 157 -12.26 -0.39 16.60
C SER A 157 -11.58 0.92 16.20
N GLY A 158 -10.89 0.96 15.04
CA GLY A 158 -10.09 2.11 14.61
C GLY A 158 -8.69 2.18 15.24
N GLU A 159 -8.23 1.13 15.90
CA GLU A 159 -6.85 1.01 16.38
C GLU A 159 -5.88 0.91 15.19
N ILE A 160 -6.24 0.16 14.15
CA ILE A 160 -5.58 0.20 12.85
C ILE A 160 -6.32 1.22 11.98
N ASP A 161 -5.64 2.32 11.64
CA ASP A 161 -6.14 3.42 10.81
C ASP A 161 -5.37 3.60 9.50
N ASP A 162 -4.45 2.69 9.18
CA ASP A 162 -3.75 2.66 7.90
C ASP A 162 -4.60 1.99 6.81
N GLY A 163 -4.96 2.75 5.78
CA GLY A 163 -5.92 2.32 4.75
C GLY A 163 -5.48 1.07 3.98
N LYS A 164 -4.20 0.93 3.64
CA LYS A 164 -3.71 -0.27 2.92
C LYS A 164 -3.82 -1.53 3.76
N THR A 165 -3.51 -1.42 5.06
CA THR A 165 -3.61 -2.52 6.03
C THR A 165 -5.07 -2.93 6.26
N ILE A 166 -5.97 -1.96 6.45
CA ILE A 166 -7.41 -2.20 6.55
C ILE A 166 -7.90 -3.02 5.35
N ILE A 167 -7.55 -2.60 4.13
CA ILE A 167 -7.98 -3.28 2.90
C ILE A 167 -7.38 -4.68 2.82
N ALA A 168 -6.09 -4.84 3.13
CA ALA A 168 -5.42 -6.13 3.10
C ALA A 168 -6.06 -7.13 4.08
N VAL A 169 -6.25 -6.71 5.35
CA VAL A 169 -6.86 -7.54 6.41
C VAL A 169 -8.27 -7.97 6.05
N LEU A 170 -9.14 -7.04 5.64
CA LEU A 170 -10.53 -7.37 5.36
C LEU A 170 -10.69 -8.24 4.12
N LYS A 171 -9.90 -8.01 3.05
CA LYS A 171 -9.91 -8.86 1.86
C LYS A 171 -9.34 -10.25 2.15
N ALA A 172 -8.23 -10.35 2.89
CA ALA A 172 -7.64 -11.62 3.28
C ALA A 172 -8.64 -12.43 4.12
N LYS A 173 -9.24 -11.83 5.15
CA LYS A 173 -10.27 -12.49 5.98
C LYS A 173 -11.41 -13.03 5.14
N ARG A 174 -11.91 -12.24 4.18
CA ARG A 174 -13.00 -12.68 3.29
C ARG A 174 -12.63 -13.88 2.43
N ILE A 175 -11.38 -13.96 1.95
CA ILE A 175 -10.90 -15.11 1.17
C ILE A 175 -10.78 -16.33 2.05
N LEU A 176 -10.14 -16.21 3.20
CA LEU A 176 -9.95 -17.33 4.14
C LEU A 176 -11.26 -17.93 4.65
N ASP A 177 -12.27 -17.08 4.87
CA ASP A 177 -13.60 -17.55 5.29
C ASP A 177 -14.37 -18.27 4.14
N ALA A 178 -14.05 -17.99 2.90
CA ALA A 178 -14.68 -18.65 1.75
C ALA A 178 -14.03 -20.01 1.41
N GLU A 179 -12.83 -20.30 1.93
CA GLU A 179 -12.12 -21.57 1.75
C GLU A 179 -12.45 -22.60 2.87
N LYS A 180 -13.21 -22.21 3.90
CA LYS A 180 -13.72 -23.08 4.97
C LYS A 180 -15.06 -23.70 4.60
#